data_7777eeae1ad8c302670f08e886d2ccac
#
_entry.id   7777eeae1ad8c302670f08e886d2ccac
#
_cell.length_a   1.000
_cell.length_b   1.000
_cell.length_c   1.000
_cell.angle_alpha   90.00
_cell.angle_beta   90.00
_cell.angle_gamma   90.00
#
_symmetry.space_group_name_H-M   'P 1'
#
loop_
_entity.id
_entity.type
_entity.pdbx_description
1 polymer ?
#
loop_
_entity_poly.entity_id
_entity_poly.type
_entity_poly.pdbx_seq_one_letter_code
_entity_poly.pdbx_strand_id
1 'polypeptide(L)'
;GLRKASMSGEKIESVGVDTWGVDFVLLGKDGHFLSQPRSYRDSYTCGVPDKFFHKIPKETLYKKTGIQIMDFNTVFQLYAMQQEGNSSLSAADKLLFVPDAITWMLSGNQVCEYTILSTSALMNPETHDFDDDVLSAAGLSRD
;
A
#
# COMPACT_ATOMS: atom_id res chain seq x y z
N GLY A 1 12.34 -0.37 -21.80
CA GLY A 1 12.94 -1.53 -21.16
C GLY A 1 12.81 -2.76 -22.04
N LEU A 2 11.69 -3.50 -21.98
CA LEU A 2 11.48 -4.81 -22.67
C LEU A 2 11.76 -4.75 -24.19
N ARG A 3 11.22 -3.77 -24.91
CA ARG A 3 11.49 -3.62 -26.34
C ARG A 3 12.99 -3.48 -26.65
N LYS A 4 13.73 -2.70 -25.85
CA LYS A 4 15.17 -2.55 -26.02
C LYS A 4 15.92 -3.86 -25.72
N ALA A 5 15.52 -4.57 -24.67
CA ALA A 5 16.11 -5.85 -24.31
C ALA A 5 15.87 -6.91 -25.41
N SER A 6 14.65 -6.99 -25.98
CA SER A 6 14.36 -7.91 -27.10
C SER A 6 15.21 -7.64 -28.34
N MET A 7 15.68 -6.41 -28.56
CA MET A 7 16.54 -6.06 -29.71
C MET A 7 17.98 -6.58 -29.57
N SER A 8 18.41 -7.03 -28.39
CA SER A 8 19.73 -7.65 -28.18
C SER A 8 19.86 -9.06 -28.78
N GLY A 9 18.75 -9.62 -29.26
CA GLY A 9 18.72 -11.00 -29.77
C GLY A 9 18.53 -12.07 -28.69
N GLU A 10 18.56 -11.68 -27.42
CA GLU A 10 18.35 -12.59 -26.29
C GLU A 10 16.85 -12.78 -26.04
N LYS A 11 16.46 -14.03 -25.69
CA LYS A 11 15.11 -14.34 -25.29
C LYS A 11 14.90 -13.87 -23.84
N ILE A 12 13.93 -12.98 -23.63
CA ILE A 12 13.52 -12.58 -22.28
C ILE A 12 12.62 -13.69 -21.73
N GLU A 13 13.03 -14.33 -20.65
CA GLU A 13 12.26 -15.41 -20.01
C GLU A 13 11.52 -14.96 -18.76
N SER A 14 12.00 -13.93 -18.08
CA SER A 14 11.36 -13.38 -16.89
C SER A 14 11.63 -11.87 -16.75
N VAL A 15 10.80 -11.20 -15.97
CA VAL A 15 10.97 -9.81 -15.55
C VAL A 15 10.68 -9.71 -14.07
N GLY A 16 11.53 -9.02 -13.32
CA GLY A 16 11.33 -8.67 -11.93
C GLY A 16 11.12 -7.17 -11.78
N VAL A 17 10.35 -6.80 -10.76
CA VAL A 17 10.09 -5.39 -10.39
C VAL A 17 10.69 -5.15 -9.01
N ASP A 18 11.53 -4.13 -8.91
CA ASP A 18 12.08 -3.64 -7.65
C ASP A 18 11.76 -2.14 -7.52
N THR A 19 11.22 -1.73 -6.37
CA THR A 19 10.84 -0.36 -6.09
C THR A 19 11.10 -0.03 -4.61
N TRP A 20 10.16 0.66 -3.97
CA TRP A 20 10.18 1.00 -2.55
C TRP A 20 8.82 0.63 -1.91
N GLY A 21 8.79 0.54 -0.58
CA GLY A 21 7.60 0.24 0.19
C GLY A 21 6.68 1.43 0.41
N VAL A 22 5.61 1.18 1.11
CA VAL A 22 4.61 2.09 1.70
C VAL A 22 3.73 2.88 0.74
N ASP A 23 4.21 3.23 -0.46
CA ASP A 23 3.42 3.98 -1.44
C ASP A 23 2.54 3.05 -2.27
N PHE A 24 1.38 3.56 -2.64
CA PHE A 24 0.33 2.78 -3.29
C PHE A 24 -0.45 3.61 -4.33
N VAL A 25 -1.22 2.91 -5.12
CA VAL A 25 -2.22 3.47 -6.02
C VAL A 25 -3.59 2.89 -5.68
N LEU A 26 -4.64 3.65 -5.96
CA LEU A 26 -6.02 3.22 -5.82
C LEU A 26 -6.63 2.98 -7.20
N LEU A 27 -7.30 1.86 -7.37
CA LEU A 27 -7.99 1.48 -8.59
C LEU A 27 -9.50 1.50 -8.38
N GLY A 28 -10.21 2.01 -9.36
CA GLY A 28 -11.66 1.85 -9.46
C GLY A 28 -12.06 0.46 -9.97
N LYS A 29 -13.35 0.16 -9.90
CA LYS A 29 -13.93 -1.11 -10.43
C LYS A 29 -13.65 -1.36 -11.90
N ASP A 30 -13.41 -0.30 -12.65
CA ASP A 30 -13.03 -0.34 -14.07
C ASP A 30 -11.54 -0.62 -14.30
N GLY A 31 -10.75 -0.77 -13.23
CA GLY A 31 -9.31 -0.98 -13.28
C GLY A 31 -8.49 0.27 -13.60
N HIS A 32 -9.09 1.48 -13.58
CA HIS A 32 -8.35 2.71 -13.81
C HIS A 32 -7.82 3.30 -12.50
N PHE A 33 -6.70 4.00 -12.59
CA PHE A 33 -6.16 4.77 -11.46
C PHE A 33 -7.12 5.92 -11.11
N LEU A 34 -7.51 5.99 -9.85
CA LEU A 34 -8.40 7.03 -9.34
C LEU A 34 -7.68 8.33 -9.02
N SER A 35 -6.38 8.24 -8.73
CA SER A 35 -5.52 9.38 -8.46
C SER A 35 -4.07 9.04 -8.74
N GLN A 36 -3.22 10.07 -8.79
CA GLN A 36 -1.78 9.85 -8.77
C GLN A 36 -1.33 9.41 -7.36
N PRO A 37 -0.34 8.51 -7.24
CA PRO A 37 0.21 8.14 -5.94
C PRO A 37 0.87 9.36 -5.29
N ARG A 38 0.71 9.48 -3.98
CA ARG A 38 1.48 10.43 -3.17
C ARG A 38 2.81 9.78 -2.78
N SER A 39 3.85 10.57 -2.71
CA SER A 39 5.15 10.10 -2.21
C SER A 39 5.13 10.05 -0.68
N TYR A 40 5.72 9.02 -0.10
CA TYR A 40 5.94 8.94 1.35
C TYR A 40 6.80 10.09 1.91
N ARG A 41 7.48 10.83 1.03
CA ARG A 41 8.25 12.03 1.39
C ARG A 41 7.41 13.29 1.50
N ASP A 42 6.13 13.22 1.12
CA ASP A 42 5.18 14.31 1.32
C ASP A 42 4.87 14.45 2.82
N SER A 43 4.69 15.69 3.26
CA SER A 43 4.46 16.00 4.69
C SER A 43 3.01 15.77 5.16
N TYR A 44 2.12 15.26 4.30
CA TYR A 44 0.68 15.14 4.63
C TYR A 44 0.38 14.16 5.79
N THR A 45 1.30 13.26 6.10
CA THR A 45 1.19 12.35 7.24
C THR A 45 1.84 12.90 8.53
N CYS A 46 2.43 14.09 8.47
CA CYS A 46 3.04 14.71 9.64
C CYS A 46 2.02 14.90 10.78
N GLY A 47 2.29 14.35 11.97
CA GLY A 47 1.40 14.37 13.13
C GLY A 47 0.16 13.46 13.02
N VAL A 48 0.01 12.71 11.94
CA VAL A 48 -1.07 11.72 11.77
C VAL A 48 -0.92 10.55 12.74
N PRO A 49 0.29 10.00 13.01
CA PRO A 49 0.45 8.91 13.97
C PRO A 49 -0.12 9.24 15.36
N ASP A 50 0.12 10.45 15.87
CA ASP A 50 -0.37 10.86 17.20
C ASP A 50 -1.90 10.79 17.27
N LYS A 51 -2.59 11.21 16.20
CA LYS A 51 -4.06 11.11 16.10
C LYS A 51 -4.51 9.65 16.01
N PHE A 52 -3.80 8.85 15.24
CA PHE A 52 -4.11 7.43 15.06
C PHE A 52 -3.94 6.64 16.36
N PHE A 53 -2.94 6.97 17.20
CA PHE A 53 -2.71 6.30 18.47
C PHE A 53 -3.81 6.51 19.51
N HIS A 54 -4.74 7.44 19.29
CA HIS A 54 -5.99 7.52 20.06
C HIS A 54 -6.99 6.41 19.68
N LYS A 55 -6.81 5.75 18.51
CA LYS A 55 -7.66 4.64 18.06
C LYS A 55 -7.05 3.29 18.47
N ILE A 56 -5.74 3.16 18.32
CA ILE A 56 -4.97 1.96 18.71
C ILE A 56 -3.62 2.41 19.27
N PRO A 57 -3.25 2.01 20.52
CA PRO A 57 -1.98 2.40 21.11
C PRO A 57 -0.77 1.96 20.27
N LYS A 58 0.28 2.79 20.27
CA LYS A 58 1.51 2.53 19.50
C LYS A 58 2.10 1.13 19.76
N GLU A 59 2.16 0.74 21.03
CA GLU A 59 2.69 -0.55 21.44
C GLU A 59 1.84 -1.71 20.92
N THR A 60 0.51 -1.50 20.85
CA THR A 60 -0.43 -2.50 20.30
C THR A 60 -0.24 -2.62 18.80
N LEU A 61 -0.14 -1.49 18.08
CA LEU A 61 0.14 -1.49 16.64
C LEU A 61 1.44 -2.23 16.34
N TYR A 62 2.51 -1.93 17.08
CA TYR A 62 3.79 -2.61 16.90
C TYR A 62 3.70 -4.12 17.18
N LYS A 63 3.03 -4.53 18.26
CA LYS A 63 2.84 -5.95 18.58
C LYS A 63 2.09 -6.72 17.50
N LYS A 64 1.10 -6.06 16.87
CA LYS A 64 0.28 -6.66 15.82
C LYS A 64 0.98 -6.76 14.47
N THR A 65 1.83 -5.79 14.14
CA THR A 65 2.39 -5.67 12.79
C THR A 65 3.88 -5.97 12.70
N GLY A 66 4.60 -5.92 13.84
CA GLY A 66 6.05 -6.17 13.90
C GLY A 66 6.92 -5.15 13.17
N ILE A 67 6.33 -4.14 12.51
CA ILE A 67 7.06 -3.16 11.72
C ILE A 67 7.44 -1.93 12.53
N GLN A 68 8.59 -1.35 12.24
CA GLN A 68 8.97 -0.05 12.80
C GLN A 68 7.94 1.02 12.44
N ILE A 69 7.46 1.73 13.45
CA ILE A 69 6.49 2.80 13.28
C ILE A 69 7.19 4.05 12.75
N MET A 70 6.81 4.43 11.54
CA MET A 70 7.25 5.64 10.85
C MET A 70 6.00 6.37 10.35
N ASP A 71 5.99 7.70 10.39
CA ASP A 71 4.83 8.52 9.99
C ASP A 71 4.37 8.28 8.54
N PHE A 72 5.24 7.79 7.69
CA PHE A 72 4.93 7.45 6.30
C PHE A 72 4.41 6.01 6.09
N ASN A 73 4.29 5.14 7.12
CA ASN A 73 3.68 3.83 6.90
C ASN A 73 2.30 3.98 6.27
N THR A 74 1.93 3.03 5.41
CA THR A 74 0.69 3.08 4.61
C THR A 74 -0.56 3.27 5.47
N VAL A 75 -0.61 2.68 6.67
CA VAL A 75 -1.73 2.83 7.60
C VAL A 75 -2.01 4.29 7.92
N PHE A 76 -0.97 5.11 8.12
CA PHE A 76 -1.14 6.54 8.41
C PHE A 76 -1.52 7.34 7.18
N GLN A 77 -1.03 6.95 6.00
CA GLN A 77 -1.43 7.54 4.74
C GLN A 77 -2.92 7.32 4.49
N LEU A 78 -3.41 6.09 4.63
CA LEU A 78 -4.82 5.74 4.48
C LEU A 78 -5.69 6.41 5.54
N TYR A 79 -5.25 6.44 6.80
CA TYR A 79 -5.96 7.12 7.86
C TYR A 79 -6.08 8.63 7.59
N ALA A 80 -5.02 9.28 7.10
CA ALA A 80 -5.07 10.69 6.70
C ALA A 80 -6.11 10.91 5.58
N MET A 81 -6.08 10.07 4.54
CA MET A 81 -7.06 10.14 3.44
C MET A 81 -8.50 9.93 3.93
N GLN A 82 -8.71 9.02 4.88
CA GLN A 82 -10.02 8.77 5.50
C GLN A 82 -10.50 10.01 6.27
N GLN A 83 -9.62 10.65 7.06
CA GLN A 83 -9.95 11.85 7.82
C GLN A 83 -10.25 13.06 6.91
N GLU A 84 -9.63 13.14 5.75
CA GLU A 84 -9.88 14.18 4.74
C GLU A 84 -11.16 13.94 3.93
N GLY A 85 -11.81 12.79 4.07
CA GLY A 85 -12.95 12.41 3.23
C GLY A 85 -12.56 12.24 1.77
N ASN A 86 -11.40 11.64 1.50
CA ASN A 86 -10.81 11.52 0.17
C ASN A 86 -11.70 10.71 -0.77
N SER A 87 -12.14 11.32 -1.85
CA SER A 87 -13.09 10.71 -2.80
C SER A 87 -12.47 9.52 -3.55
N SER A 88 -11.16 9.53 -3.82
CA SER A 88 -10.48 8.40 -4.45
C SER A 88 -10.45 7.19 -3.53
N LEU A 89 -10.22 7.38 -2.22
CA LEU A 89 -10.29 6.28 -1.25
C LEU A 89 -11.70 5.71 -1.17
N SER A 90 -12.72 6.57 -1.13
CA SER A 90 -14.13 6.14 -1.06
C SER A 90 -14.61 5.42 -2.32
N ALA A 91 -14.02 5.69 -3.48
CA ALA A 91 -14.37 5.08 -4.76
C ALA A 91 -13.48 3.87 -5.09
N ALA A 92 -12.45 3.60 -4.28
CA ALA A 92 -11.51 2.53 -4.55
C ALA A 92 -12.16 1.15 -4.45
N ASP A 93 -11.86 0.31 -5.42
CA ASP A 93 -12.14 -1.12 -5.41
C ASP A 93 -10.91 -1.91 -4.93
N LYS A 94 -9.71 -1.40 -5.25
CA LYS A 94 -8.45 -2.04 -4.88
C LYS A 94 -7.35 -1.03 -4.58
N LEU A 95 -6.46 -1.45 -3.70
CA LEU A 95 -5.18 -0.83 -3.44
C LEU A 95 -4.06 -1.74 -3.97
N LEU A 96 -3.14 -1.19 -4.75
CA LEU A 96 -1.92 -1.88 -5.14
C LEU A 96 -0.71 -1.06 -4.70
N PHE A 97 0.26 -1.71 -4.07
CA PHE A 97 1.55 -1.07 -3.83
C PHE A 97 2.28 -0.78 -5.15
N VAL A 98 3.21 0.14 -5.16
CA VAL A 98 3.90 0.56 -6.40
C VAL A 98 4.47 -0.62 -7.18
N PRO A 99 5.18 -1.60 -6.57
CA PRO A 99 5.70 -2.75 -7.33
C PRO A 99 4.57 -3.66 -7.84
N ASP A 100 3.50 -3.82 -7.08
CA ASP A 100 2.33 -4.61 -7.48
C ASP A 100 1.61 -3.97 -8.67
N ALA A 101 1.47 -2.63 -8.65
CA ALA A 101 0.88 -1.88 -9.76
C ALA A 101 1.70 -2.01 -11.04
N ILE A 102 3.03 -1.96 -10.96
CA ILE A 102 3.90 -2.17 -12.12
C ILE A 102 3.79 -3.61 -12.62
N THR A 103 3.79 -4.58 -11.71
CA THR A 103 3.61 -6.00 -12.04
C THR A 103 2.25 -6.25 -12.70
N TRP A 104 1.19 -5.63 -12.19
CA TRP A 104 -0.13 -5.68 -12.81
C TRP A 104 -0.13 -5.09 -14.22
N MET A 105 0.48 -3.92 -14.44
CA MET A 105 0.58 -3.32 -15.78
C MET A 105 1.35 -4.19 -16.78
N LEU A 106 2.28 -5.04 -16.30
CA LEU A 106 3.05 -5.94 -17.14
C LEU A 106 2.36 -7.30 -17.40
N SER A 107 1.59 -7.79 -16.42
CA SER A 107 1.04 -9.17 -16.43
C SER A 107 -0.48 -9.22 -16.55
N GLY A 108 -1.20 -8.14 -16.21
CA GLY A 108 -2.65 -8.12 -16.07
C GLY A 108 -3.16 -8.69 -14.73
N ASN A 109 -2.29 -9.23 -13.88
CA ASN A 109 -2.67 -9.84 -12.59
C ASN A 109 -2.60 -8.82 -11.46
N GLN A 110 -3.71 -8.64 -10.75
CA GLN A 110 -3.81 -7.78 -9.57
C GLN A 110 -3.56 -8.64 -8.33
N VAL A 111 -2.38 -8.53 -7.77
CA VAL A 111 -1.98 -9.24 -6.55
C VAL A 111 -1.34 -8.25 -5.59
N CYS A 112 -1.44 -8.52 -4.30
CA CYS A 112 -0.68 -7.81 -3.28
C CYS A 112 0.43 -8.76 -2.81
N GLU A 113 1.68 -8.37 -3.05
CA GLU A 113 2.83 -9.19 -2.68
C GLU A 113 3.09 -9.03 -1.17
N TYR A 114 3.35 -10.17 -0.50
CA TYR A 114 3.45 -10.26 0.95
C TYR A 114 4.55 -9.37 1.55
N THR A 115 5.73 -9.35 0.97
CA THR A 115 6.87 -8.62 1.54
C THR A 115 6.69 -7.12 1.44
N ILE A 116 6.06 -6.62 0.36
CA ILE A 116 5.75 -5.20 0.25
C ILE A 116 4.62 -4.82 1.21
N LEU A 117 3.61 -5.67 1.38
CA LEU A 117 2.53 -5.47 2.34
C LEU A 117 3.07 -5.33 3.77
N SER A 118 4.13 -6.05 4.14
CA SER A 118 4.73 -5.98 5.47
C SER A 118 5.22 -4.58 5.85
N THR A 119 5.50 -3.71 4.88
CA THR A 119 5.94 -2.33 5.11
C THR A 119 4.82 -1.38 5.54
N SER A 120 3.57 -1.80 5.35
CA SER A 120 2.39 -0.96 5.46
C SER A 120 1.94 -0.64 6.89
N ALA A 121 2.34 -1.44 7.88
CA ALA A 121 1.76 -1.49 9.22
C ALA A 121 0.27 -1.86 9.22
N LEU A 122 -0.19 -2.65 8.25
CA LEU A 122 -1.56 -3.18 8.16
C LEU A 122 -1.62 -4.70 8.32
N MET A 123 -0.47 -5.37 8.17
CA MET A 123 -0.37 -6.82 8.13
C MET A 123 0.02 -7.40 9.51
N ASN A 124 -0.61 -8.51 9.86
CA ASN A 124 -0.20 -9.33 10.98
C ASN A 124 0.76 -10.43 10.49
N PRO A 125 2.02 -10.45 10.97
CA PRO A 125 3.03 -11.41 10.49
C PRO A 125 2.77 -12.86 10.93
N GLU A 126 1.93 -13.10 11.96
CA GLU A 126 1.58 -14.45 12.41
C GLU A 126 0.52 -15.09 11.50
N THR A 127 -0.45 -14.30 11.05
CA THR A 127 -1.51 -14.78 10.17
C THR A 127 -1.19 -14.63 8.69
N HIS A 128 -0.17 -13.83 8.36
CA HIS A 128 0.22 -13.47 6.99
C HIS A 128 -0.90 -12.76 6.21
N ASP A 129 -1.74 -12.01 6.92
CA ASP A 129 -2.90 -11.33 6.38
C ASP A 129 -3.08 -9.97 7.06
N PHE A 130 -4.03 -9.16 6.58
CA PHE A 130 -4.39 -7.91 7.23
C PHE A 130 -4.86 -8.15 8.68
N ASP A 131 -4.47 -7.24 9.58
CA ASP A 131 -4.99 -7.23 10.95
C ASP A 131 -6.30 -6.43 11.01
N ASP A 132 -7.40 -7.09 11.38
CA ASP A 132 -8.73 -6.50 11.39
C ASP A 132 -8.87 -5.34 12.39
N ASP A 133 -8.19 -5.41 13.54
CA ASP A 133 -8.24 -4.32 14.52
C ASP A 133 -7.53 -3.08 13.98
N VAL A 134 -6.42 -3.28 13.24
CA VAL A 134 -5.68 -2.18 12.60
C VAL A 134 -6.50 -1.57 11.46
N LEU A 135 -7.12 -2.39 10.61
CA LEU A 135 -8.02 -1.90 9.56
C LEU A 135 -9.17 -1.10 10.17
N SER A 136 -9.83 -1.64 11.18
CA SER A 136 -10.93 -0.96 11.88
C SER A 136 -10.49 0.38 12.50
N ALA A 137 -9.30 0.42 13.14
CA ALA A 137 -8.74 1.65 13.70
C ALA A 137 -8.48 2.71 12.62
N ALA A 138 -8.09 2.28 11.40
CA ALA A 138 -7.89 3.14 10.26
C ALA A 138 -9.22 3.57 9.57
N GLY A 139 -10.35 2.99 9.96
CA GLY A 139 -11.65 3.22 9.31
C GLY A 139 -11.77 2.53 7.96
N LEU A 140 -11.09 1.40 7.78
CA LEU A 140 -11.05 0.60 6.57
C LEU A 140 -11.75 -0.74 6.78
N SER A 141 -12.21 -1.35 5.70
CA SER A 141 -12.71 -2.73 5.65
C SER A 141 -11.86 -3.58 4.71
N ARG A 142 -12.09 -4.89 4.73
CA ARG A 142 -11.46 -5.83 3.78
C ARG A 142 -12.12 -5.82 2.40
N ASP A 143 -13.35 -5.28 2.32
CA ASP A 143 -14.19 -5.23 1.11
C ASP A 143 -13.89 -4.01 0.25
#